data_f0cc3349c58e9b7dad4e2eac9971b9ea
#
_entry.id   f0cc3349c58e9b7dad4e2eac9971b9ea
#
_cell.length_a   1.000
_cell.length_b   1.000
_cell.length_c   1.000
_cell.angle_alpha   90.00
_cell.angle_beta   90.00
_cell.angle_gamma   90.00
#
_symmetry.space_group_name_H-M   'P 1'
#
loop_
_entity.id
_entity.type
_entity.pdbx_description
1 polymer ?
#
loop_
_entity_poly.entity_id
_entity_poly.type
_entity_poly.pdbx_seq_one_letter_code
_entity_poly.pdbx_strand_id
1 'polypeptide(L)'
;QESNGSTWALCRMNMFLHSFDSARIEWCDTLNSPLLVENDRLMKFDCVVANPPFSLDKWGADNAESDPYNRFWRGVPPRSKGDWAFISHMVETALEKRGRVAVVVPHGVLFRGAAEGRIRRRMIEENLLDAVIGLPGNLFPTTNIPVAILVFDRSREKGGTREECKNVFFVDASREFVPGKNRNTLSEAHLDRIMEA
;
A
#
# COMPACT_ATOMS: atom_id res chain seq x y z
N GLN A 1 -7.04 -10.11 -3.25
CA GLN A 1 -8.13 -10.31 -2.28
C GLN A 1 -9.09 -9.13 -2.38
N GLU A 2 -10.38 -9.36 -2.47
CA GLU A 2 -11.40 -8.32 -2.65
C GLU A 2 -12.66 -8.70 -1.85
N SER A 3 -13.17 -7.78 -1.05
CA SER A 3 -14.34 -8.01 -0.20
C SER A 3 -15.68 -7.83 -0.94
N ASN A 4 -15.70 -7.01 -2.00
CA ASN A 4 -16.89 -6.82 -2.82
C ASN A 4 -16.99 -7.88 -3.91
N GLY A 5 -18.04 -8.71 -3.88
CA GLY A 5 -18.21 -9.82 -4.83
C GLY A 5 -18.31 -9.38 -6.29
N SER A 6 -18.94 -8.25 -6.59
CA SER A 6 -19.02 -7.72 -7.96
C SER A 6 -17.64 -7.26 -8.46
N THR A 7 -16.86 -6.58 -7.62
CA THR A 7 -15.49 -6.16 -7.95
C THR A 7 -14.58 -7.38 -8.11
N TRP A 8 -14.72 -8.40 -7.24
CA TRP A 8 -14.01 -9.66 -7.38
C TRP A 8 -14.30 -10.34 -8.71
N ALA A 9 -15.58 -10.42 -9.11
CA ALA A 9 -15.97 -11.03 -10.38
C ALA A 9 -15.39 -10.25 -11.59
N LEU A 10 -15.43 -8.91 -11.54
CA LEU A 10 -14.81 -8.06 -12.56
C LEU A 10 -13.29 -8.26 -12.61
N CYS A 11 -12.62 -8.38 -11.49
CA CYS A 11 -11.19 -8.67 -11.43
C CYS A 11 -10.87 -10.00 -12.10
N ARG A 12 -11.62 -11.06 -11.81
CA ARG A 12 -11.46 -12.37 -12.47
C ARG A 12 -11.64 -12.29 -13.97
N MET A 13 -12.71 -11.62 -14.44
CA MET A 13 -12.92 -11.40 -15.88
C MET A 13 -11.77 -10.64 -16.52
N ASN A 14 -11.28 -9.58 -15.86
CA ASN A 14 -10.15 -8.79 -16.35
C ASN A 14 -8.89 -9.64 -16.49
N MET A 15 -8.54 -10.45 -15.50
CA MET A 15 -7.39 -11.35 -15.57
C MET A 15 -7.54 -12.36 -16.71
N PHE A 16 -8.72 -12.96 -16.87
CA PHE A 16 -9.01 -13.87 -17.99
C PHE A 16 -8.82 -13.19 -19.35
N LEU A 17 -9.37 -11.99 -19.55
CA LEU A 17 -9.25 -11.23 -20.80
C LEU A 17 -7.80 -10.85 -21.14
N HIS A 18 -6.94 -10.73 -20.12
CA HIS A 18 -5.51 -10.47 -20.28
C HIS A 18 -4.63 -11.72 -20.25
N SER A 19 -5.23 -12.91 -20.34
CA SER A 19 -4.53 -14.21 -20.36
C SER A 19 -3.73 -14.51 -19.07
N PHE A 20 -4.20 -14.01 -17.92
CA PHE A 20 -3.65 -14.33 -16.59
C PHE A 20 -4.55 -15.33 -15.86
N ASP A 21 -4.87 -16.44 -16.47
CA ASP A 21 -5.85 -17.44 -15.99
C ASP A 21 -5.42 -18.10 -14.68
N SER A 22 -4.11 -18.16 -14.43
CA SER A 22 -3.53 -18.72 -13.20
C SER A 22 -3.53 -17.76 -12.01
N ALA A 23 -3.99 -16.52 -12.20
CA ALA A 23 -4.04 -15.54 -11.11
C ALA A 23 -4.97 -16.00 -9.98
N ARG A 24 -4.43 -16.10 -8.77
CA ARG A 24 -5.21 -16.42 -7.58
C ARG A 24 -5.92 -15.16 -7.07
N ILE A 25 -7.25 -15.16 -7.13
CA ILE A 25 -8.09 -14.03 -6.74
C ILE A 25 -9.12 -14.52 -5.73
N GLU A 26 -8.99 -14.10 -4.48
CA GLU A 26 -9.83 -14.53 -3.38
C GLU A 26 -10.93 -13.50 -3.06
N TRP A 27 -12.13 -13.98 -2.85
CA TRP A 27 -13.24 -13.16 -2.35
C TRP A 27 -13.25 -13.20 -0.83
N CYS A 28 -12.65 -12.21 -0.21
CA CYS A 28 -12.52 -12.13 1.24
C CYS A 28 -12.20 -10.72 1.73
N ASP A 29 -12.35 -10.51 3.03
CA ASP A 29 -11.84 -9.32 3.71
C ASP A 29 -10.35 -9.50 4.01
N THR A 30 -9.52 -8.73 3.32
CA THR A 30 -8.05 -8.76 3.43
C THR A 30 -7.55 -8.49 4.86
N LEU A 31 -8.25 -7.63 5.60
CA LEU A 31 -7.83 -7.23 6.94
C LEU A 31 -8.35 -8.18 8.03
N ASN A 32 -9.60 -8.66 7.91
CA ASN A 32 -10.21 -9.45 8.98
C ASN A 32 -10.15 -10.95 8.72
N SER A 33 -10.11 -11.38 7.47
CA SER A 33 -10.15 -12.82 7.11
C SER A 33 -9.37 -13.08 5.81
N PRO A 34 -8.04 -12.83 5.78
CA PRO A 34 -7.23 -13.04 4.58
C PRO A 34 -7.22 -14.52 4.18
N LEU A 35 -7.32 -14.81 2.87
CA LEU A 35 -7.29 -16.16 2.31
C LEU A 35 -6.01 -16.49 1.53
N LEU A 36 -5.11 -15.51 1.31
CA LEU A 36 -3.77 -15.79 0.78
C LEU A 36 -2.87 -16.26 1.93
N VAL A 37 -3.14 -17.48 2.38
CA VAL A 37 -2.43 -18.14 3.49
C VAL A 37 -1.99 -19.55 3.07
N GLU A 38 -0.87 -19.99 3.61
CA GLU A 38 -0.33 -21.34 3.47
C GLU A 38 0.22 -21.80 4.83
N ASN A 39 -0.16 -23.01 5.27
CA ASN A 39 0.27 -23.57 6.54
C ASN A 39 0.06 -22.60 7.73
N ASP A 40 -1.12 -22.01 7.80
CA ASP A 40 -1.53 -21.02 8.82
C ASP A 40 -0.67 -19.75 8.87
N ARG A 41 0.03 -19.42 7.79
CA ARG A 41 0.83 -18.22 7.64
C ARG A 41 0.42 -17.43 6.41
N LEU A 42 0.57 -16.12 6.47
CA LEU A 42 0.38 -15.27 5.30
C LEU A 42 1.38 -15.66 4.20
N MET A 43 0.89 -15.80 2.98
CA MET A 43 1.76 -15.92 1.80
C MET A 43 2.66 -14.70 1.70
N LYS A 44 3.89 -14.92 1.24
CA LYS A 44 4.89 -13.86 1.06
C LYS A 44 5.20 -13.66 -0.41
N PHE A 45 5.42 -12.40 -0.79
CA PHE A 45 5.61 -11.99 -2.18
C PHE A 45 6.85 -11.11 -2.33
N ASP A 46 7.48 -11.17 -3.51
CA ASP A 46 8.61 -10.29 -3.85
C ASP A 46 8.16 -8.85 -4.05
N CYS A 47 6.96 -8.65 -4.59
CA CYS A 47 6.37 -7.33 -4.83
C CYS A 47 4.90 -7.30 -4.38
N VAL A 48 4.55 -6.32 -3.58
CA VAL A 48 3.18 -6.10 -3.10
C VAL A 48 2.74 -4.69 -3.49
N VAL A 49 1.73 -4.57 -4.33
CA VAL A 49 1.23 -3.27 -4.79
C VAL A 49 -0.27 -3.14 -4.56
N ALA A 50 -0.72 -1.97 -4.12
CA ALA A 50 -2.13 -1.69 -3.96
C ALA A 50 -2.47 -0.20 -4.05
N ASN A 51 -3.71 0.05 -4.45
CA ASN A 51 -4.41 1.31 -4.22
C ASN A 51 -5.64 0.98 -3.34
N PRO A 52 -5.46 0.88 -2.02
CA PRO A 52 -6.53 0.49 -1.10
C PRO A 52 -7.56 1.62 -0.95
N PRO A 53 -8.77 1.32 -0.42
CA PRO A 53 -9.76 2.36 -0.13
C PRO A 53 -9.19 3.37 0.89
N PHE A 54 -9.28 4.67 0.55
CA PHE A 54 -8.73 5.74 1.38
C PHE A 54 -9.55 5.94 2.65
N SER A 55 -8.86 6.01 3.78
CA SER A 55 -9.45 6.32 5.08
C SER A 55 -10.67 5.44 5.43
N LEU A 56 -10.58 4.15 5.14
CA LEU A 56 -11.65 3.19 5.42
C LEU A 56 -12.03 3.24 6.90
N ASP A 57 -13.31 3.57 7.18
CA ASP A 57 -13.90 3.50 8.51
C ASP A 57 -14.29 2.05 8.84
N LYS A 58 -14.30 1.70 10.13
CA LYS A 58 -14.74 0.37 10.63
C LYS A 58 -14.03 -0.80 9.94
N TRP A 59 -12.75 -0.68 9.69
CA TRP A 59 -11.92 -1.68 9.03
C TRP A 59 -11.69 -2.97 9.85
N GLY A 60 -12.28 -3.07 11.06
CA GLY A 60 -12.12 -4.22 11.95
C GLY A 60 -11.06 -4.03 13.04
N ALA A 61 -10.80 -2.79 13.46
CA ALA A 61 -9.80 -2.46 14.47
C ALA A 61 -9.97 -3.21 15.81
N ASP A 62 -11.19 -3.64 16.15
CA ASP A 62 -11.48 -4.40 17.38
C ASP A 62 -10.79 -5.76 17.42
N ASN A 63 -10.53 -6.35 16.25
CA ASN A 63 -9.87 -7.65 16.12
C ASN A 63 -8.35 -7.53 15.97
N ALA A 64 -7.83 -6.31 15.83
CA ALA A 64 -6.42 -6.09 15.46
C ALA A 64 -5.44 -6.51 16.55
N GLU A 65 -5.81 -6.39 17.82
CA GLU A 65 -4.96 -6.82 18.96
C GLU A 65 -4.85 -8.36 19.04
N SER A 66 -5.84 -9.08 18.52
CA SER A 66 -5.88 -10.54 18.47
C SER A 66 -5.59 -11.10 17.07
N ASP A 67 -4.98 -10.30 16.20
CA ASP A 67 -4.66 -10.71 14.83
C ASP A 67 -3.75 -11.95 14.83
N PRO A 68 -4.19 -13.10 14.27
CA PRO A 68 -3.44 -14.36 14.31
C PRO A 68 -2.11 -14.27 13.55
N TYR A 69 -1.97 -13.29 12.68
CA TYR A 69 -0.76 -13.06 11.88
C TYR A 69 0.15 -11.97 12.44
N ASN A 70 -0.20 -11.38 13.60
CA ASN A 70 0.56 -10.32 14.27
C ASN A 70 0.94 -9.13 13.36
N ARG A 71 0.07 -8.78 12.38
CA ARG A 71 0.34 -7.72 11.40
C ARG A 71 0.42 -6.33 12.03
N PHE A 72 -0.24 -6.13 13.16
CA PHE A 72 -0.39 -4.82 13.81
C PHE A 72 0.54 -4.63 15.02
N TRP A 73 1.62 -5.40 15.12
CA TRP A 73 2.58 -5.32 16.23
C TRP A 73 3.28 -3.96 16.34
N ARG A 74 3.37 -3.20 15.24
CA ARG A 74 3.87 -1.81 15.24
C ARG A 74 2.87 -0.83 15.86
N GLY A 75 1.65 -1.23 16.04
CA GLY A 75 0.54 -0.46 16.61
C GLY A 75 -0.74 -0.66 15.84
N VAL A 76 -1.87 -0.56 16.54
CA VAL A 76 -3.19 -0.65 15.92
C VAL A 76 -3.59 0.71 15.36
N PRO A 77 -3.92 0.80 14.06
CA PRO A 77 -4.43 2.03 13.44
C PRO A 77 -5.77 2.47 14.03
N PRO A 78 -6.13 3.76 13.93
CA PRO A 78 -7.42 4.25 14.42
C PRO A 78 -8.59 3.54 13.74
N ARG A 79 -9.69 3.29 14.45
CA ARG A 79 -10.92 2.67 13.92
C ARG A 79 -11.46 3.36 12.67
N SER A 80 -11.37 4.68 12.63
CA SER A 80 -11.88 5.52 11.54
C SER A 80 -10.91 5.72 10.37
N LYS A 81 -9.74 5.08 10.39
CA LYS A 81 -8.68 5.28 9.39
C LYS A 81 -7.88 4.00 9.16
N GLY A 82 -8.32 3.19 8.21
CA GLY A 82 -7.71 1.89 7.87
C GLY A 82 -6.44 1.97 7.00
N ASP A 83 -5.99 3.16 6.61
CA ASP A 83 -4.85 3.31 5.70
C ASP A 83 -3.62 2.52 6.19
N TRP A 84 -3.22 2.71 7.45
CA TRP A 84 -2.09 2.00 8.04
C TRP A 84 -2.36 0.52 8.33
N ALA A 85 -3.63 0.07 8.32
CA ALA A 85 -3.93 -1.36 8.41
C ALA A 85 -3.57 -2.08 7.10
N PHE A 86 -3.92 -1.49 5.97
CA PHE A 86 -3.50 -1.99 4.66
C PHE A 86 -1.99 -1.96 4.50
N ILE A 87 -1.32 -0.84 4.86
CA ILE A 87 0.14 -0.73 4.80
C ILE A 87 0.80 -1.82 5.64
N SER A 88 0.36 -2.03 6.89
CA SER A 88 0.90 -3.05 7.78
C SER A 88 0.72 -4.45 7.19
N HIS A 89 -0.47 -4.77 6.65
CA HIS A 89 -0.70 -6.04 5.97
C HIS A 89 0.24 -6.23 4.77
N MET A 90 0.39 -5.22 3.92
CA MET A 90 1.25 -5.28 2.74
C MET A 90 2.71 -5.50 3.11
N VAL A 91 3.22 -4.80 4.13
CA VAL A 91 4.60 -4.98 4.61
C VAL A 91 4.80 -6.39 5.18
N GLU A 92 3.82 -6.90 5.95
CA GLU A 92 3.90 -8.25 6.50
C GLU A 92 3.72 -9.36 5.45
N THR A 93 3.17 -9.07 4.28
CA THR A 93 3.09 -10.02 3.16
C THR A 93 4.24 -9.89 2.16
N ALA A 94 5.12 -8.92 2.31
CA ALA A 94 6.35 -8.84 1.53
C ALA A 94 7.43 -9.77 2.12
N LEU A 95 8.24 -10.36 1.25
CA LEU A 95 9.37 -11.23 1.66
C LEU A 95 10.39 -10.46 2.49
N GLU A 96 10.75 -11.02 3.61
CA GLU A 96 11.77 -10.45 4.49
C GLU A 96 13.11 -10.27 3.76
N LYS A 97 13.79 -9.19 4.03
CA LYS A 97 15.12 -8.82 3.50
C LYS A 97 15.23 -8.67 1.98
N ARG A 98 14.10 -8.72 1.22
CA ARG A 98 14.12 -8.54 -0.24
C ARG A 98 12.83 -8.03 -0.86
N GLY A 99 11.68 -8.24 -0.22
CA GLY A 99 10.38 -7.84 -0.77
C GLY A 99 10.18 -6.33 -0.81
N ARG A 100 9.43 -5.86 -1.79
CA ARG A 100 9.09 -4.45 -1.97
C ARG A 100 7.59 -4.23 -1.90
N VAL A 101 7.20 -3.08 -1.39
CA VAL A 101 5.80 -2.66 -1.30
C VAL A 101 5.65 -1.28 -1.93
N ALA A 102 4.64 -1.10 -2.77
CA ALA A 102 4.23 0.22 -3.24
C ALA A 102 2.74 0.43 -3.01
N VAL A 103 2.37 1.48 -2.31
CA VAL A 103 0.98 1.74 -1.93
C VAL A 103 0.60 3.19 -2.18
N VAL A 104 -0.56 3.38 -2.83
CA VAL A 104 -1.15 4.71 -3.01
C VAL A 104 -1.90 5.09 -1.75
N VAL A 105 -1.62 6.28 -1.22
CA VAL A 105 -2.20 6.76 0.04
C VAL A 105 -2.62 8.23 -0.05
N PRO A 106 -3.64 8.66 0.71
CA PRO A 106 -3.94 10.08 0.84
C PRO A 106 -2.84 10.77 1.66
N HIS A 107 -2.56 12.04 1.39
CA HIS A 107 -1.50 12.81 2.07
C HIS A 107 -1.60 12.78 3.61
N GLY A 108 -2.81 12.63 4.17
CA GLY A 108 -3.00 12.50 5.61
C GLY A 108 -2.16 11.41 6.28
N VAL A 109 -1.87 10.32 5.56
CA VAL A 109 -1.01 9.22 6.03
C VAL A 109 0.39 9.71 6.37
N LEU A 110 0.87 10.75 5.70
CA LEU A 110 2.24 11.27 5.87
C LEU A 110 2.42 12.08 7.17
N PHE A 111 1.36 12.73 7.69
CA PHE A 111 1.50 13.69 8.78
C PHE A 111 0.57 13.48 9.97
N ARG A 112 -0.51 12.69 9.85
CA ARG A 112 -1.40 12.44 11.00
C ARG A 112 -0.62 11.86 12.18
N GLY A 113 -0.92 12.35 13.37
CA GLY A 113 -0.25 12.00 14.62
C GLY A 113 -0.84 10.76 15.31
N ALA A 114 -0.76 10.72 16.64
CA ALA A 114 -1.27 9.66 17.53
C ALA A 114 -0.84 8.24 17.07
N ALA A 115 -1.77 7.30 16.90
CA ALA A 115 -1.47 5.91 16.54
C ALA A 115 -0.75 5.80 15.19
N GLU A 116 -1.23 6.55 14.16
CA GLU A 116 -0.59 6.54 12.84
C GLU A 116 0.84 7.07 12.89
N GLY A 117 1.09 8.13 13.68
CA GLY A 117 2.44 8.67 13.88
C GLY A 117 3.39 7.66 14.55
N ARG A 118 2.90 6.84 15.48
CA ARG A 118 3.70 5.78 16.11
C ARG A 118 4.06 4.67 15.13
N ILE A 119 3.09 4.21 14.33
CA ILE A 119 3.32 3.17 13.32
C ILE A 119 4.32 3.67 12.28
N ARG A 120 4.12 4.88 11.75
CA ARG A 120 5.03 5.51 10.78
C ARG A 120 6.45 5.62 11.31
N ARG A 121 6.60 6.06 12.56
CA ARG A 121 7.92 6.16 13.21
C ARG A 121 8.61 4.79 13.25
N ARG A 122 7.93 3.72 13.67
CA ARG A 122 8.50 2.38 13.71
C ARG A 122 8.93 1.89 12.32
N MET A 123 8.11 2.10 11.29
CA MET A 123 8.48 1.75 9.91
C MET A 123 9.77 2.46 9.45
N ILE A 124 9.96 3.71 9.87
CA ILE A 124 11.18 4.50 9.57
C ILE A 124 12.36 3.98 10.40
N GLU A 125 12.17 3.73 11.69
CA GLU A 125 13.21 3.21 12.59
C GLU A 125 13.69 1.81 12.17
N GLU A 126 12.80 0.98 11.62
CA GLU A 126 13.12 -0.30 10.99
C GLU A 126 13.79 -0.15 9.62
N ASN A 127 13.97 1.07 9.14
CA ASN A 127 14.57 1.39 7.85
C ASN A 127 13.79 0.85 6.64
N LEU A 128 12.48 0.67 6.74
CA LEU A 128 11.67 0.08 5.68
C LEU A 128 11.26 1.08 4.59
N LEU A 129 11.04 2.35 4.95
CA LEU A 129 10.59 3.37 4.00
C LEU A 129 11.73 3.77 3.05
N ASP A 130 11.56 3.50 1.76
CA ASP A 130 12.54 3.79 0.71
C ASP A 130 12.24 5.10 -0.02
N ALA A 131 10.98 5.31 -0.44
CA ALA A 131 10.61 6.52 -1.14
C ALA A 131 9.19 7.01 -0.80
N VAL A 132 9.00 8.33 -0.99
CA VAL A 132 7.70 9.02 -0.95
C VAL A 132 7.57 9.82 -2.24
N ILE A 133 6.60 9.47 -3.08
CA ILE A 133 6.35 10.13 -4.36
C ILE A 133 5.01 10.88 -4.27
N GLY A 134 5.07 12.20 -4.20
CA GLY A 134 3.89 13.07 -4.19
C GLY A 134 3.30 13.20 -5.60
N LEU A 135 2.02 12.88 -5.76
CA LEU A 135 1.32 12.93 -7.04
C LEU A 135 0.33 14.09 -7.11
N PRO A 136 -0.06 14.54 -8.31
CA PRO A 136 -1.06 15.58 -8.48
C PRO A 136 -2.40 15.22 -7.85
N GLY A 137 -3.18 16.22 -7.45
CA GLY A 137 -4.59 16.03 -7.13
C GLY A 137 -5.44 15.72 -8.35
N ASN A 138 -6.68 15.32 -8.11
CA ASN A 138 -7.68 15.08 -9.17
C ASN A 138 -7.27 14.01 -10.21
N LEU A 139 -6.53 12.98 -9.78
CA LEU A 139 -6.17 11.83 -10.63
C LEU A 139 -7.25 10.74 -10.65
N PHE A 140 -8.05 10.64 -9.60
CA PHE A 140 -9.02 9.55 -9.42
C PHE A 140 -10.46 10.03 -9.65
N PRO A 141 -11.33 9.19 -10.24
CA PRO A 141 -12.73 9.55 -10.49
C PRO A 141 -13.53 9.85 -9.22
N THR A 142 -13.12 9.28 -8.08
CA THR A 142 -13.87 9.31 -6.82
C THR A 142 -13.40 10.37 -5.84
N THR A 143 -12.26 11.03 -6.10
CA THR A 143 -11.69 12.01 -5.18
C THR A 143 -10.76 12.99 -5.89
N ASN A 144 -10.80 14.24 -5.45
CA ASN A 144 -9.91 15.30 -5.96
C ASN A 144 -8.66 15.48 -5.06
N ILE A 145 -8.56 14.74 -3.95
CA ILE A 145 -7.43 14.91 -3.02
C ILE A 145 -6.11 14.51 -3.67
N PRO A 146 -5.01 15.22 -3.39
CA PRO A 146 -3.69 14.77 -3.77
C PRO A 146 -3.32 13.50 -3.00
N VAL A 147 -2.57 12.63 -3.65
CA VAL A 147 -2.10 11.37 -3.09
C VAL A 147 -0.59 11.25 -3.15
N ALA A 148 -0.05 10.30 -2.44
CA ALA A 148 1.34 9.91 -2.56
C ALA A 148 1.46 8.40 -2.76
N ILE A 149 2.56 7.96 -3.37
CA ILE A 149 2.97 6.57 -3.34
C ILE A 149 4.03 6.44 -2.24
N LEU A 150 3.82 5.53 -1.30
CA LEU A 150 4.85 5.10 -0.37
C LEU A 150 5.50 3.83 -0.91
N VAL A 151 6.81 3.84 -0.97
CA VAL A 151 7.61 2.66 -1.34
C VAL A 151 8.33 2.15 -0.10
N PHE A 152 8.10 0.89 0.25
CA PHE A 152 8.86 0.21 1.30
C PHE A 152 9.72 -0.88 0.66
N ASP A 153 10.96 -0.98 1.11
CA ASP A 153 11.92 -1.98 0.64
C ASP A 153 12.47 -2.75 1.84
N ARG A 154 12.08 -4.00 1.95
CA ARG A 154 12.52 -4.88 3.04
C ARG A 154 13.99 -5.32 2.91
N SER A 155 14.64 -5.09 1.76
CA SER A 155 16.10 -5.30 1.64
C SER A 155 16.91 -4.30 2.48
N ARG A 156 16.29 -3.24 2.98
CA ARG A 156 16.89 -2.22 3.86
C ARG A 156 16.79 -2.56 5.35
N GLU A 157 15.99 -3.56 5.73
CA GLU A 157 15.91 -3.99 7.12
C GLU A 157 17.22 -4.64 7.58
N LYS A 158 17.38 -4.82 8.90
CA LYS A 158 18.57 -5.40 9.50
C LYS A 158 18.91 -6.77 8.89
N GLY A 159 20.11 -6.91 8.36
CA GLY A 159 20.59 -8.11 7.67
C GLY A 159 20.09 -8.24 6.23
N GLY A 160 19.48 -7.20 5.65
CA GLY A 160 19.15 -7.11 4.22
C GLY A 160 20.30 -6.54 3.41
N THR A 161 20.25 -6.67 2.08
CA THR A 161 21.33 -6.26 1.17
C THR A 161 21.53 -4.75 1.08
N ARG A 162 20.53 -3.96 1.48
CA ARG A 162 20.53 -2.48 1.49
C ARG A 162 20.41 -1.91 2.91
N GLU A 163 20.81 -2.63 3.94
CA GLU A 163 20.72 -2.20 5.34
C GLU A 163 21.39 -0.82 5.58
N GLU A 164 22.49 -0.54 4.89
CA GLU A 164 23.25 0.72 5.02
C GLU A 164 22.54 1.93 4.35
N CYS A 165 21.53 1.70 3.50
CA CYS A 165 20.77 2.78 2.89
C CYS A 165 19.80 3.39 3.91
N LYS A 166 20.15 4.55 4.50
CA LYS A 166 19.33 5.21 5.53
C LYS A 166 18.49 6.37 5.01
N ASN A 167 18.77 6.85 3.82
CA ASN A 167 18.07 8.00 3.24
C ASN A 167 16.72 7.55 2.67
N VAL A 168 15.70 8.39 2.84
CA VAL A 168 14.40 8.24 2.18
C VAL A 168 14.36 9.20 0.98
N PHE A 169 13.95 8.69 -0.16
CA PHE A 169 13.84 9.47 -1.38
C PHE A 169 12.51 10.23 -1.40
N PHE A 170 12.53 11.52 -1.74
CA PHE A 170 11.32 12.32 -1.89
C PHE A 170 11.24 12.86 -3.32
N VAL A 171 10.17 12.50 -4.04
CA VAL A 171 9.87 13.00 -5.37
C VAL A 171 8.60 13.85 -5.31
N ASP A 172 8.70 15.11 -5.69
CA ASP A 172 7.55 15.99 -5.85
C ASP A 172 7.09 16.01 -7.32
N ALA A 173 6.15 15.14 -7.65
CA ALA A 173 5.50 15.09 -8.96
C ALA A 173 4.14 15.81 -8.97
N SER A 174 3.86 16.68 -8.01
CA SER A 174 2.56 17.36 -7.88
C SER A 174 2.17 18.22 -9.09
N ARG A 175 3.14 18.58 -9.93
CA ARG A 175 2.96 19.39 -11.16
C ARG A 175 3.05 18.57 -12.44
N GLU A 176 3.29 17.26 -12.34
CA GLU A 176 3.45 16.36 -13.48
C GLU A 176 2.08 15.80 -13.91
N PHE A 177 1.33 16.57 -14.70
CA PHE A 177 0.03 16.13 -15.22
C PHE A 177 -0.42 16.86 -16.47
N VAL A 178 -1.30 16.24 -17.22
CA VAL A 178 -2.11 16.89 -18.26
C VAL A 178 -3.46 17.23 -17.64
N PRO A 179 -3.85 18.53 -17.61
CA PRO A 179 -5.16 18.93 -17.08
C PRO A 179 -6.28 18.40 -17.97
N GLY A 180 -7.28 17.79 -17.38
CA GLY A 180 -8.48 17.32 -18.06
C GLY A 180 -9.75 17.96 -17.51
N LYS A 181 -10.85 17.92 -18.28
CA LYS A 181 -12.13 18.51 -17.89
C LYS A 181 -12.67 17.92 -16.58
N ASN A 182 -12.54 16.62 -16.39
CA ASN A 182 -13.10 15.91 -15.23
C ASN A 182 -12.00 15.44 -14.27
N ARG A 183 -10.81 15.13 -14.77
CA ARG A 183 -9.66 14.66 -13.98
C ARG A 183 -8.36 14.95 -14.71
N ASN A 184 -7.30 15.06 -13.94
CA ASN A 184 -5.93 15.09 -14.45
C ASN A 184 -5.46 13.71 -14.89
N THR A 185 -4.50 13.65 -15.80
CA THR A 185 -3.90 12.39 -16.27
C THR A 185 -2.38 12.49 -16.25
N LEU A 186 -1.73 11.38 -16.02
CA LEU A 186 -0.28 11.24 -16.20
C LEU A 186 -0.01 10.74 -17.63
N SER A 187 0.84 11.43 -18.37
CA SER A 187 1.37 10.93 -19.66
C SER A 187 2.61 10.06 -19.42
N GLU A 188 3.02 9.30 -20.43
CA GLU A 188 4.28 8.52 -20.37
C GLU A 188 5.47 9.42 -20.02
N ALA A 189 5.59 10.59 -20.64
CA ALA A 189 6.65 11.55 -20.32
C ALA A 189 6.64 12.05 -18.85
N HIS A 190 5.47 12.10 -18.18
CA HIS A 190 5.41 12.38 -16.74
C HIS A 190 5.89 11.18 -15.92
N LEU A 191 5.50 9.96 -16.32
CA LEU A 191 5.97 8.74 -15.66
C LEU A 191 7.49 8.58 -15.80
N ASP A 192 8.05 8.83 -16.98
CA ASP A 192 9.49 8.78 -17.21
C ASP A 192 10.23 9.75 -16.28
N ARG A 193 9.78 11.01 -16.18
CA ARG A 193 10.38 11.98 -15.26
C ARG A 193 10.31 11.57 -13.78
N ILE A 194 9.21 10.92 -13.37
CA ILE A 194 9.07 10.39 -12.02
C ILE A 194 10.05 9.23 -11.78
N MET A 195 10.26 8.40 -12.80
CA MET A 195 11.16 7.24 -12.71
C MET A 195 12.64 7.61 -12.81
N GLU A 196 12.98 8.73 -13.44
CA GLU A 196 14.35 9.24 -13.59
C GLU A 196 14.80 10.09 -12.40
N ALA A 197 13.88 10.51 -11.52
CA ALA A 197 14.18 11.33 -10.35
C ALA A 197 14.83 10.50 -9.24
#